data_c59e5cd7b09e0cf8d5d90c73da03c79c
#
_entry.id   c59e5cd7b09e0cf8d5d90c73da03c79c
#
_cell.length_a   1.000
_cell.length_b   1.000
_cell.length_c   1.000
_cell.angle_alpha   90.00
_cell.angle_beta   90.00
_cell.angle_gamma   90.00
#
_symmetry.space_group_name_H-M   'P 1'
#
loop_
_entity.id
_entity.type
_entity.pdbx_description
1 polymer ?
#
loop_
_entity_poly.entity_id
_entity_poly.type
_entity_poly.pdbx_seq_one_letter_code
_entity_poly.pdbx_strand_id
1 'polypeptide(L)'
;MEKVLRKRAWRDLKENKFRYLALAFLIIISMYLVISLVGAADTIIDGTAKQAKKHKLEDGQFQVFVPLTTKQKENLTKKGITLEETFYLDFRQKDGSKLRIFKNRKKVDKINLDQGRLAKKASEVVVEKRYALEHNLKIGSKITIDGDSYKVTGIGSVPDYDACYEKLSDSTVDSKQFGLAFVTEDAYDNLKDNENSIQSEEYIYAYRLNVIFFNLFFNCFWLIAPFNRYA
;
A
#
# COMPACT_ATOMS: atom_id res chain seq x y z
N MET A 1 41.77 -35.20 39.46
CA MET A 1 41.46 -35.35 38.02
C MET A 1 41.06 -34.02 37.32
N GLU A 2 40.21 -33.19 37.88
CA GLU A 2 39.78 -31.94 37.26
C GLU A 2 40.86 -30.93 36.87
N LYS A 3 41.88 -30.72 37.71
CA LYS A 3 42.97 -29.77 37.42
C LYS A 3 43.81 -30.17 36.19
N VAL A 4 43.97 -31.47 35.96
CA VAL A 4 44.71 -31.99 34.80
C VAL A 4 43.91 -31.82 33.50
N LEU A 5 42.60 -32.09 33.54
CA LEU A 5 41.70 -31.91 32.41
C LEU A 5 41.57 -30.42 31.99
N ARG A 6 41.46 -29.49 32.96
CA ARG A 6 41.45 -28.05 32.67
C ARG A 6 42.76 -27.56 32.04
N LYS A 7 43.91 -28.06 32.50
CA LYS A 7 45.22 -27.72 31.91
C LYS A 7 45.37 -28.22 30.48
N ARG A 8 44.83 -29.42 30.21
CA ARG A 8 44.82 -30.01 28.86
C ARG A 8 43.91 -29.23 27.91
N ALA A 9 42.72 -28.89 28.35
CA ALA A 9 41.78 -28.09 27.55
C ALA A 9 42.34 -26.69 27.21
N TRP A 10 43.01 -26.03 28.16
CA TRP A 10 43.66 -24.75 27.91
C TRP A 10 44.81 -24.84 26.90
N ARG A 11 45.60 -25.94 26.91
CA ARG A 11 46.66 -26.17 25.96
C ARG A 11 46.11 -26.43 24.56
N ASP A 12 45.12 -27.29 24.43
CA ASP A 12 44.40 -27.54 23.18
C ASP A 12 43.80 -26.27 22.59
N LEU A 13 43.22 -25.41 23.42
CA LEU A 13 42.66 -24.12 23.00
C LEU A 13 43.76 -23.19 22.45
N LYS A 14 44.94 -23.16 23.08
CA LYS A 14 46.08 -22.35 22.62
C LYS A 14 46.69 -22.87 21.34
N GLU A 15 46.83 -24.18 21.20
CA GLU A 15 47.42 -24.82 20.01
C GLU A 15 46.49 -24.65 18.78
N ASN A 16 45.16 -24.69 18.98
CA ASN A 16 44.14 -24.58 17.91
C ASN A 16 43.37 -23.26 17.94
N LYS A 17 43.99 -22.17 18.39
CA LYS A 17 43.30 -20.86 18.60
C LYS A 17 42.55 -20.35 17.39
N PHE A 18 43.07 -20.50 16.17
CA PHE A 18 42.40 -20.05 14.95
C PHE A 18 41.14 -20.84 14.64
N ARG A 19 41.12 -22.15 14.92
CA ARG A 19 39.94 -23.00 14.74
C ARG A 19 38.82 -22.61 15.69
N TYR A 20 39.13 -22.38 16.97
CA TYR A 20 38.15 -21.97 17.96
C TYR A 20 37.69 -20.53 17.74
N LEU A 21 38.57 -19.64 17.29
CA LEU A 21 38.23 -18.29 16.91
C LEU A 21 37.25 -18.26 15.72
N ALA A 22 37.55 -19.06 14.68
CA ALA A 22 36.65 -19.18 13.53
C ALA A 22 35.28 -19.72 13.92
N LEU A 23 35.23 -20.73 14.81
CA LEU A 23 33.97 -21.27 15.34
C LEU A 23 33.18 -20.21 16.13
N ALA A 24 33.88 -19.44 16.99
CA ALA A 24 33.26 -18.36 17.75
C ALA A 24 32.68 -17.26 16.82
N PHE A 25 33.44 -16.86 15.79
CA PHE A 25 32.95 -15.92 14.79
C PHE A 25 31.73 -16.45 14.04
N LEU A 26 31.73 -17.72 13.67
CA LEU A 26 30.60 -18.34 12.98
C LEU A 26 29.34 -18.33 13.86
N ILE A 27 29.47 -18.64 15.15
CA ILE A 27 28.35 -18.57 16.11
C ILE A 27 27.84 -17.13 16.25
N ILE A 28 28.74 -16.15 16.41
CA ILE A 28 28.39 -14.73 16.57
C ILE A 28 27.65 -14.23 15.31
N ILE A 29 28.18 -14.53 14.13
CA ILE A 29 27.54 -14.12 12.85
C ILE A 29 26.15 -14.76 12.71
N SER A 30 26.03 -16.07 13.04
CA SER A 30 24.75 -16.76 12.97
C SER A 30 23.71 -16.13 13.90
N MET A 31 24.08 -15.85 15.15
CA MET A 31 23.19 -15.18 16.10
C MET A 31 22.82 -13.78 15.63
N TYR A 32 23.79 -13.01 15.13
CA TYR A 32 23.56 -11.68 14.58
C TYR A 32 22.56 -11.70 13.41
N LEU A 33 22.71 -12.65 12.48
CA LEU A 33 21.80 -12.81 11.34
C LEU A 33 20.37 -13.11 11.81
N VAL A 34 20.20 -14.02 12.77
CA VAL A 34 18.85 -14.36 13.29
C VAL A 34 18.22 -13.14 13.95
N ILE A 35 18.93 -12.46 14.84
CA ILE A 35 18.39 -11.27 15.55
C ILE A 35 18.09 -10.16 14.56
N SER A 36 18.95 -9.93 13.58
CA SER A 36 18.76 -8.91 12.54
C SER A 36 17.54 -9.21 11.67
N LEU A 37 17.34 -10.49 11.29
CA LEU A 37 16.19 -10.91 10.48
C LEU A 37 14.87 -10.73 11.24
N VAL A 38 14.82 -11.14 12.50
CA VAL A 38 13.64 -10.98 13.36
C VAL A 38 13.31 -9.50 13.57
N GLY A 39 14.33 -8.69 13.89
CA GLY A 39 14.15 -7.25 14.10
C GLY A 39 13.71 -6.51 12.83
N ALA A 40 14.19 -6.93 11.65
CA ALA A 40 13.74 -6.39 10.37
C ALA A 40 12.28 -6.78 10.09
N ALA A 41 11.91 -8.03 10.35
CA ALA A 41 10.51 -8.49 10.18
C ALA A 41 9.54 -7.71 11.08
N ASP A 42 9.86 -7.55 12.36
CA ASP A 42 9.04 -6.77 13.30
C ASP A 42 8.89 -5.32 12.86
N THR A 43 9.98 -4.71 12.39
CA THR A 43 9.96 -3.32 11.89
C THR A 43 9.05 -3.16 10.68
N ILE A 44 9.08 -4.12 9.74
CA ILE A 44 8.22 -4.11 8.55
C ILE A 44 6.75 -4.30 8.96
N ILE A 45 6.45 -5.29 9.79
CA ILE A 45 5.09 -5.60 10.26
C ILE A 45 4.49 -4.38 10.99
N ASP A 46 5.23 -3.82 11.93
CA ASP A 46 4.77 -2.64 12.68
C ASP A 46 4.63 -1.41 11.79
N GLY A 47 5.55 -1.21 10.86
CA GLY A 47 5.53 -0.11 9.90
C GLY A 47 4.31 -0.17 8.98
N THR A 48 4.05 -1.32 8.39
CA THR A 48 2.89 -1.53 7.51
C THR A 48 1.57 -1.41 8.27
N ALA A 49 1.47 -1.97 9.48
CA ALA A 49 0.29 -1.86 10.32
C ALA A 49 -0.01 -0.39 10.72
N LYS A 50 1.02 0.38 11.07
CA LYS A 50 0.88 1.81 11.36
C LYS A 50 0.44 2.61 10.15
N GLN A 51 1.01 2.34 8.98
CA GLN A 51 0.62 2.99 7.72
C GLN A 51 -0.82 2.65 7.32
N ALA A 52 -1.20 1.37 7.37
CA ALA A 52 -2.56 0.91 7.11
C ALA A 52 -3.60 1.62 8.00
N LYS A 53 -3.30 1.75 9.30
CA LYS A 53 -4.18 2.45 10.24
C LYS A 53 -4.24 3.95 9.98
N LYS A 54 -3.08 4.60 9.72
CA LYS A 54 -2.97 6.05 9.48
C LYS A 54 -3.71 6.47 8.21
N HIS A 55 -3.55 5.71 7.13
CA HIS A 55 -4.13 6.03 5.83
C HIS A 55 -5.49 5.34 5.59
N LYS A 56 -6.00 4.64 6.61
CA LYS A 56 -7.29 3.95 6.58
C LYS A 56 -7.38 2.97 5.41
N LEU A 57 -6.37 2.08 5.33
CA LEU A 57 -6.36 1.00 4.33
C LEU A 57 -7.71 0.28 4.32
N GLU A 58 -8.21 -0.02 3.14
CA GLU A 58 -9.45 -0.75 2.93
C GLU A 58 -9.42 -2.15 3.57
N ASP A 59 -10.58 -2.63 4.00
CA ASP A 59 -10.76 -4.04 4.39
C ASP A 59 -11.06 -4.92 3.16
N GLY A 60 -11.42 -4.28 2.04
CA GLY A 60 -11.61 -4.89 0.74
C GLY A 60 -12.26 -3.95 -0.25
N GLN A 61 -12.36 -4.42 -1.49
CA GLN A 61 -12.99 -3.68 -2.58
C GLN A 61 -13.96 -4.57 -3.37
N PHE A 62 -14.92 -3.96 -4.03
CA PHE A 62 -15.80 -4.64 -4.95
C PHE A 62 -16.10 -3.76 -6.16
N GLN A 63 -16.31 -4.40 -7.30
CA GLN A 63 -16.63 -3.74 -8.57
C GLN A 63 -18.10 -3.99 -8.92
N VAL A 64 -18.74 -3.00 -9.52
CA VAL A 64 -20.12 -3.07 -9.99
C VAL A 64 -20.21 -2.55 -11.43
N PHE A 65 -21.19 -3.03 -12.18
CA PHE A 65 -21.43 -2.58 -13.56
C PHE A 65 -22.10 -1.21 -13.64
N VAL A 66 -22.83 -0.82 -12.59
CA VAL A 66 -23.56 0.45 -12.52
C VAL A 66 -23.27 1.07 -11.14
N PRO A 67 -23.03 2.38 -11.07
CA PRO A 67 -22.76 3.06 -9.80
C PRO A 67 -23.88 2.84 -8.78
N LEU A 68 -23.51 2.68 -7.51
CA LEU A 68 -24.45 2.57 -6.42
C LEU A 68 -25.28 3.86 -6.29
N THR A 69 -26.58 3.70 -6.13
CA THR A 69 -27.48 4.81 -5.84
C THR A 69 -27.20 5.40 -4.45
N THR A 70 -27.58 6.66 -4.23
CA THR A 70 -27.44 7.33 -2.93
C THR A 70 -28.08 6.52 -1.81
N LYS A 71 -29.27 5.95 -2.04
CA LYS A 71 -29.99 5.11 -1.08
C LYS A 71 -29.21 3.84 -0.70
N GLN A 72 -28.54 3.20 -1.67
CA GLN A 72 -27.70 2.02 -1.41
C GLN A 72 -26.47 2.40 -0.59
N LYS A 73 -25.78 3.50 -0.92
CA LYS A 73 -24.63 4.03 -0.17
C LYS A 73 -25.01 4.37 1.28
N GLU A 74 -26.15 5.04 1.48
CA GLU A 74 -26.67 5.34 2.82
C GLU A 74 -26.97 4.08 3.62
N ASN A 75 -27.60 3.07 3.00
CA ASN A 75 -27.91 1.80 3.67
C ASN A 75 -26.64 1.07 4.13
N LEU A 76 -25.57 1.08 3.32
CA LEU A 76 -24.28 0.51 3.69
C LEU A 76 -23.62 1.30 4.84
N THR A 77 -23.70 2.64 4.79
CA THR A 77 -23.21 3.51 5.86
C THR A 77 -23.95 3.26 7.18
N LYS A 78 -25.28 3.10 7.14
CA LYS A 78 -26.07 2.75 8.33
C LYS A 78 -25.69 1.38 8.93
N LYS A 79 -25.19 0.47 8.13
CA LYS A 79 -24.65 -0.83 8.56
C LYS A 79 -23.20 -0.76 9.05
N GLY A 80 -22.66 0.45 9.24
CA GLY A 80 -21.28 0.64 9.73
C GLY A 80 -20.19 0.42 8.69
N ILE A 81 -20.53 0.46 7.40
CA ILE A 81 -19.57 0.32 6.29
C ILE A 81 -19.23 1.72 5.78
N THR A 82 -17.97 2.09 5.85
CA THR A 82 -17.46 3.31 5.20
C THR A 82 -17.06 2.97 3.77
N LEU A 83 -17.60 3.68 2.79
CA LEU A 83 -17.29 3.52 1.37
C LEU A 83 -16.45 4.68 0.84
N GLU A 84 -15.52 4.38 -0.05
CA GLU A 84 -14.82 5.32 -0.91
C GLU A 84 -15.00 4.90 -2.37
N GLU A 85 -15.27 5.86 -3.25
CA GLU A 85 -15.32 5.63 -4.68
C GLU A 85 -13.91 5.67 -5.24
N THR A 86 -13.41 4.52 -5.68
CA THR A 86 -12.09 4.37 -6.28
C THR A 86 -12.20 4.21 -7.80
N PHE A 87 -13.12 4.97 -8.39
CA PHE A 87 -13.32 5.01 -9.84
C PHE A 87 -12.09 5.61 -10.51
N TYR A 88 -11.75 5.13 -11.70
CA TYR A 88 -10.60 5.62 -12.42
C TYR A 88 -10.83 5.71 -13.93
N LEU A 89 -9.99 6.55 -14.54
CA LEU A 89 -9.86 6.72 -15.98
C LEU A 89 -8.39 6.50 -16.35
N ASP A 90 -8.14 5.78 -17.42
CA ASP A 90 -6.78 5.51 -17.91
C ASP A 90 -6.48 6.37 -19.14
N PHE A 91 -5.38 7.14 -19.09
CA PHE A 91 -4.94 7.98 -20.19
C PHE A 91 -3.52 7.61 -20.65
N ARG A 92 -3.32 7.58 -21.97
CA ARG A 92 -2.00 7.39 -22.55
C ARG A 92 -1.25 8.72 -22.59
N GLN A 93 -0.03 8.69 -22.12
CA GLN A 93 0.86 9.85 -22.17
C GLN A 93 1.63 9.91 -23.50
N LYS A 94 2.25 11.06 -23.81
CA LYS A 94 3.01 11.27 -25.04
C LYS A 94 4.21 10.33 -25.19
N ASP A 95 4.79 9.88 -24.10
CA ASP A 95 5.90 8.93 -24.05
C ASP A 95 5.47 7.46 -24.15
N GLY A 96 4.16 7.21 -24.30
CA GLY A 96 3.57 5.88 -24.38
C GLY A 96 3.17 5.27 -23.04
N SER A 97 3.57 5.86 -21.93
CA SER A 97 3.17 5.41 -20.60
C SER A 97 1.66 5.59 -20.37
N LYS A 98 1.12 4.86 -19.41
CA LYS A 98 -0.27 4.94 -18.98
C LYS A 98 -0.37 5.59 -17.62
N LEU A 99 -1.25 6.56 -17.47
CA LEU A 99 -1.54 7.22 -16.21
C LEU A 99 -2.99 6.95 -15.83
N ARG A 100 -3.18 6.31 -14.68
CA ARG A 100 -4.48 6.04 -14.08
C ARG A 100 -4.87 7.19 -13.17
N ILE A 101 -5.99 7.83 -13.48
CA ILE A 101 -6.46 9.04 -12.80
C ILE A 101 -7.59 8.68 -11.83
N PHE A 102 -7.44 9.10 -10.59
CA PHE A 102 -8.43 8.98 -9.53
C PHE A 102 -8.87 10.34 -9.01
N LYS A 103 -10.03 10.40 -8.40
CA LYS A 103 -10.41 11.51 -7.53
C LYS A 103 -9.57 11.49 -6.24
N ASN A 104 -9.35 12.65 -5.63
CA ASN A 104 -8.72 12.73 -4.30
C ASN A 104 -9.53 11.92 -3.27
N ARG A 105 -8.92 10.95 -2.62
CA ARG A 105 -9.54 10.07 -1.63
C ARG A 105 -9.68 10.74 -0.28
N LYS A 106 -10.84 10.60 0.36
CA LYS A 106 -11.19 11.33 1.60
C LYS A 106 -11.39 10.41 2.80
N LYS A 107 -11.95 9.21 2.63
CA LYS A 107 -12.42 8.33 3.72
C LYS A 107 -11.56 7.09 3.89
N VAL A 108 -11.27 6.38 2.80
CA VAL A 108 -10.53 5.11 2.76
C VAL A 108 -9.33 5.29 1.82
N ASP A 109 -8.26 4.55 2.01
CA ASP A 109 -7.03 4.57 1.20
C ASP A 109 -6.49 5.97 0.95
N LYS A 110 -6.37 6.75 2.02
CA LYS A 110 -5.93 8.13 1.92
C LYS A 110 -4.51 8.23 1.38
N ILE A 111 -4.31 9.19 0.49
CA ILE A 111 -3.00 9.47 -0.11
C ILE A 111 -2.01 9.84 1.00
N ASN A 112 -0.90 9.11 1.04
CA ASN A 112 0.26 9.43 1.87
C ASN A 112 1.19 10.35 1.07
N LEU A 113 1.16 11.64 1.39
CA LEU A 113 2.01 12.62 0.74
C LEU A 113 3.43 12.57 1.30
N ASP A 114 4.40 12.36 0.44
CA ASP A 114 5.83 12.53 0.76
C ASP A 114 6.26 13.98 0.60
N GLN A 115 5.69 14.69 -0.40
CA GLN A 115 6.00 16.09 -0.68
C GLN A 115 4.76 16.86 -1.14
N GLY A 116 4.71 18.15 -0.82
CA GLY A 116 3.67 19.05 -1.30
C GLY A 116 2.31 18.89 -0.59
N ARG A 117 1.23 19.01 -1.34
CA ARG A 117 -0.15 18.95 -0.86
C ARG A 117 -1.08 18.31 -1.89
N LEU A 118 -2.28 17.92 -1.44
CA LEU A 118 -3.34 17.47 -2.35
C LEU A 118 -3.76 18.56 -3.35
N ALA A 119 -4.21 18.15 -4.51
CA ALA A 119 -4.80 19.03 -5.52
C ALA A 119 -6.06 19.71 -4.95
N LYS A 120 -6.14 21.04 -5.14
CA LYS A 120 -7.28 21.87 -4.70
C LYS A 120 -7.98 22.56 -5.86
N LYS A 121 -7.29 22.71 -6.99
CA LYS A 121 -7.81 23.34 -8.22
C LYS A 121 -7.91 22.31 -9.32
N ALA A 122 -8.81 22.50 -10.27
CA ALA A 122 -8.98 21.60 -11.41
C ALA A 122 -7.72 21.46 -12.30
N SER A 123 -6.80 22.43 -12.25
CA SER A 123 -5.52 22.40 -12.97
C SER A 123 -4.36 21.82 -12.15
N GLU A 124 -4.63 21.17 -11.02
CA GLU A 124 -3.64 20.60 -10.11
C GLU A 124 -3.75 19.08 -10.06
N VAL A 125 -2.59 18.42 -9.85
CA VAL A 125 -2.50 16.97 -9.78
C VAL A 125 -1.52 16.53 -8.70
N VAL A 126 -1.81 15.43 -8.03
CA VAL A 126 -0.87 14.67 -7.21
C VAL A 126 -0.45 13.44 -8.00
N VAL A 127 0.85 13.16 -8.05
CA VAL A 127 1.41 12.05 -8.82
C VAL A 127 2.00 11.01 -7.89
N GLU A 128 1.88 9.73 -8.25
CA GLU A 128 2.50 8.64 -7.50
C GLU A 128 4.03 8.78 -7.52
N LYS A 129 4.66 8.46 -6.41
CA LYS A 129 6.08 8.71 -6.14
C LYS A 129 7.03 8.04 -7.12
N ARG A 130 6.85 6.76 -7.44
CA ARG A 130 7.74 6.00 -8.32
C ARG A 130 7.63 6.49 -9.76
N TYR A 131 6.40 6.74 -10.23
CA TYR A 131 6.17 7.34 -11.53
C TYR A 131 6.78 8.74 -11.62
N ALA A 132 6.61 9.58 -10.59
CA ALA A 132 7.21 10.90 -10.54
C ALA A 132 8.75 10.84 -10.60
N LEU A 133 9.37 9.86 -9.93
CA LEU A 133 10.82 9.66 -9.96
C LEU A 133 11.31 9.26 -11.36
N GLU A 134 10.67 8.28 -12.01
CA GLU A 134 11.05 7.79 -13.33
C GLU A 134 10.88 8.84 -14.43
N HIS A 135 9.87 9.69 -14.31
CA HIS A 135 9.60 10.77 -15.26
C HIS A 135 10.21 12.13 -14.86
N ASN A 136 11.08 12.16 -13.81
CA ASN A 136 11.74 13.37 -13.31
C ASN A 136 10.76 14.50 -12.93
N LEU A 137 9.56 14.16 -12.48
CA LEU A 137 8.54 15.13 -12.05
C LEU A 137 8.84 15.61 -10.64
N LYS A 138 8.74 16.92 -10.43
CA LYS A 138 8.92 17.60 -9.14
C LYS A 138 7.69 18.45 -8.84
N ILE A 139 7.55 18.87 -7.58
CA ILE A 139 6.53 19.87 -7.23
C ILE A 139 6.68 21.10 -8.11
N GLY A 140 5.60 21.50 -8.75
CA GLY A 140 5.57 22.61 -9.72
C GLY A 140 5.79 22.22 -11.18
N SER A 141 6.24 20.99 -11.46
CA SER A 141 6.29 20.45 -12.83
C SER A 141 4.90 20.46 -13.46
N LYS A 142 4.87 20.47 -14.79
CA LYS A 142 3.65 20.34 -15.57
C LYS A 142 3.59 18.96 -16.21
N ILE A 143 2.43 18.32 -16.14
CA ILE A 143 2.12 17.08 -16.85
C ILE A 143 0.89 17.32 -17.72
N THR A 144 0.88 16.74 -18.91
CA THR A 144 -0.26 16.86 -19.84
C THR A 144 -1.13 15.62 -19.68
N ILE A 145 -2.41 15.79 -19.41
CA ILE A 145 -3.40 14.70 -19.36
C ILE A 145 -4.53 15.11 -20.30
N ASP A 146 -4.83 14.27 -21.28
CA ASP A 146 -5.89 14.54 -22.28
C ASP A 146 -5.75 15.90 -22.99
N GLY A 147 -4.53 16.31 -23.30
CA GLY A 147 -4.26 17.62 -23.94
C GLY A 147 -4.14 18.79 -22.98
N ASP A 148 -4.70 18.70 -21.79
CA ASP A 148 -4.67 19.75 -20.79
C ASP A 148 -3.43 19.69 -19.89
N SER A 149 -2.96 20.86 -19.44
CA SER A 149 -1.78 21.00 -18.60
C SER A 149 -2.13 21.08 -17.13
N TYR A 150 -1.68 20.10 -16.35
CA TYR A 150 -1.85 20.04 -14.91
C TYR A 150 -0.53 20.34 -14.19
N LYS A 151 -0.61 21.11 -13.10
CA LYS A 151 0.52 21.40 -12.23
C LYS A 151 0.64 20.35 -11.13
N VAL A 152 1.81 19.73 -10.99
CA VAL A 152 2.11 18.80 -9.89
C VAL A 152 2.19 19.57 -8.58
N THR A 153 1.28 19.33 -7.66
CA THR A 153 1.22 19.98 -6.34
C THR A 153 1.57 19.04 -5.19
N GLY A 154 1.56 17.72 -5.43
CA GLY A 154 1.94 16.72 -4.45
C GLY A 154 2.56 15.50 -5.11
N ILE A 155 3.41 14.83 -4.37
CA ILE A 155 4.00 13.53 -4.72
C ILE A 155 3.79 12.62 -3.51
N GLY A 156 3.27 11.42 -3.74
CA GLY A 156 2.96 10.51 -2.65
C GLY A 156 2.65 9.09 -3.11
N SER A 157 2.15 8.29 -2.20
CA SER A 157 1.75 6.90 -2.43
C SER A 157 0.36 6.63 -1.85
N VAL A 158 -0.25 5.52 -2.23
CA VAL A 158 -1.52 5.06 -1.67
C VAL A 158 -1.37 3.62 -1.17
N PRO A 159 -2.01 3.26 -0.08
CA PRO A 159 -1.78 1.98 0.58
C PRO A 159 -2.32 0.77 -0.21
N ASP A 160 -3.34 0.95 -1.03
CA ASP A 160 -3.93 -0.08 -1.90
C ASP A 160 -3.10 -0.35 -3.18
N TYR A 161 -2.17 0.56 -3.53
CA TYR A 161 -1.19 0.41 -4.61
C TYR A 161 0.24 0.46 -4.07
N ASP A 162 0.54 -0.31 -3.03
CA ASP A 162 1.92 -0.44 -2.52
C ASP A 162 2.86 -0.98 -3.61
N ALA A 163 2.37 -1.86 -4.47
CA ALA A 163 2.95 -2.21 -5.75
C ALA A 163 2.02 -1.73 -6.88
N CYS A 164 2.46 -0.74 -7.67
CA CYS A 164 1.67 -0.15 -8.75
C CYS A 164 1.65 -1.08 -9.96
N TYR A 165 0.83 -2.14 -9.92
CA TYR A 165 0.55 -2.99 -11.07
C TYR A 165 -0.52 -2.36 -11.95
N GLU A 166 -0.36 -2.43 -13.27
CA GLU A 166 -1.42 -2.06 -14.20
C GLU A 166 -2.58 -3.05 -14.12
N LYS A 167 -2.23 -4.35 -14.06
CA LYS A 167 -3.17 -5.47 -13.94
C LYS A 167 -2.74 -6.40 -12.81
N LEU A 168 -3.69 -7.05 -12.17
CA LEU A 168 -3.42 -8.05 -11.12
C LEU A 168 -2.63 -9.27 -11.63
N SER A 169 -2.60 -9.51 -12.95
CA SER A 169 -1.81 -10.56 -13.58
C SER A 169 -0.35 -10.24 -13.78
N ASP A 170 0.05 -8.98 -13.58
CA ASP A 170 1.42 -8.55 -13.82
C ASP A 170 2.34 -9.08 -12.72
N SER A 171 3.50 -9.58 -13.11
CA SER A 171 4.49 -10.14 -12.18
C SER A 171 5.54 -9.13 -11.73
N THR A 172 5.63 -7.99 -12.41
CA THR A 172 6.63 -6.94 -12.14
C THR A 172 5.98 -5.56 -12.20
N VAL A 173 6.47 -4.65 -11.35
CA VAL A 173 6.09 -3.23 -11.38
C VAL A 173 6.97 -2.50 -12.38
N ASP A 174 6.36 -1.80 -13.32
CA ASP A 174 7.06 -0.92 -14.26
C ASP A 174 6.52 0.51 -14.15
N SER A 175 7.15 1.29 -13.28
CA SER A 175 6.75 2.68 -13.04
C SER A 175 7.13 3.64 -14.18
N LYS A 176 7.84 3.17 -15.23
CA LYS A 176 8.04 3.91 -16.46
C LYS A 176 6.84 3.81 -17.38
N GLN A 177 6.15 2.67 -17.36
CA GLN A 177 5.02 2.39 -18.24
C GLN A 177 3.67 2.67 -17.60
N PHE A 178 3.59 2.61 -16.26
CA PHE A 178 2.34 2.78 -15.53
C PHE A 178 2.52 3.61 -14.27
N GLY A 179 1.58 4.54 -14.03
CA GLY A 179 1.55 5.36 -12.84
C GLY A 179 0.14 5.77 -12.42
N LEU A 180 0.06 6.36 -11.23
CA LEU A 180 -1.19 6.85 -10.65
C LEU A 180 -1.14 8.36 -10.50
N ALA A 181 -2.29 9.00 -10.68
CA ALA A 181 -2.45 10.41 -10.39
C ALA A 181 -3.81 10.69 -9.75
N PHE A 182 -3.86 11.73 -8.93
CA PHE A 182 -5.03 12.12 -8.17
C PHE A 182 -5.35 13.58 -8.44
N VAL A 183 -6.59 13.83 -8.81
CA VAL A 183 -7.09 15.15 -9.17
C VAL A 183 -8.30 15.54 -8.32
N THR A 184 -8.75 16.78 -8.44
CA THR A 184 -10.01 17.20 -7.82
C THR A 184 -11.21 16.52 -8.50
N GLU A 185 -12.35 16.54 -7.85
CA GLU A 185 -13.59 16.01 -8.39
C GLU A 185 -13.97 16.71 -9.72
N ASP A 186 -13.89 18.05 -9.76
CA ASP A 186 -14.18 18.85 -10.96
C ASP A 186 -13.24 18.49 -12.12
N ALA A 187 -11.94 18.28 -11.84
CA ALA A 187 -11.00 17.89 -12.88
C ALA A 187 -11.26 16.48 -13.41
N TYR A 188 -11.63 15.56 -12.53
CA TYR A 188 -11.97 14.20 -12.90
C TYR A 188 -13.23 14.15 -13.78
N ASP A 189 -14.26 14.89 -13.39
CA ASP A 189 -15.53 14.93 -14.14
C ASP A 189 -15.33 15.56 -15.52
N ASN A 190 -14.50 16.61 -15.66
CA ASN A 190 -14.11 17.17 -16.96
C ASN A 190 -13.38 16.15 -17.84
N LEU A 191 -12.43 15.39 -17.26
CA LEU A 191 -11.71 14.34 -18.00
C LEU A 191 -12.63 13.19 -18.43
N LYS A 192 -13.64 12.88 -17.64
CA LYS A 192 -14.64 11.88 -17.98
C LYS A 192 -15.54 12.33 -19.11
N ASP A 193 -16.00 13.58 -19.08
CA ASP A 193 -16.90 14.17 -20.07
C ASP A 193 -16.24 14.29 -21.46
N ASN A 194 -14.91 14.39 -21.52
CA ASN A 194 -14.15 14.40 -22.78
C ASN A 194 -14.14 13.04 -23.50
N GLU A 195 -14.47 11.94 -22.83
CA GLU A 195 -14.53 10.56 -23.39
C GLU A 195 -13.26 10.06 -24.08
N ASN A 196 -12.09 10.67 -23.79
CA ASN A 196 -10.79 10.31 -24.39
C ASN A 196 -10.00 9.29 -23.59
N SER A 197 -10.58 8.71 -22.53
CA SER A 197 -9.94 7.65 -21.75
C SER A 197 -9.75 6.38 -22.60
N ILE A 198 -8.70 5.59 -22.28
CA ILE A 198 -8.40 4.34 -23.02
C ILE A 198 -9.55 3.33 -22.88
N GLN A 199 -10.22 3.35 -21.75
CA GLN A 199 -11.37 2.49 -21.42
C GLN A 199 -12.45 3.27 -20.68
N SER A 200 -13.66 2.76 -20.68
CA SER A 200 -14.76 3.32 -19.89
C SER A 200 -14.42 3.27 -18.39
N GLU A 201 -15.00 4.22 -17.66
CA GLU A 201 -14.85 4.28 -16.20
C GLU A 201 -15.27 2.98 -15.52
N GLU A 202 -14.43 2.48 -14.63
CA GLU A 202 -14.73 1.32 -13.82
C GLU A 202 -15.25 1.75 -12.44
N TYR A 203 -16.35 1.14 -12.01
CA TYR A 203 -17.01 1.49 -10.75
C TYR A 203 -16.57 0.56 -9.63
N ILE A 204 -15.45 0.93 -8.98
CA ILE A 204 -14.86 0.18 -7.86
C ILE A 204 -15.11 0.96 -6.57
N TYR A 205 -15.54 0.23 -5.55
CA TYR A 205 -15.76 0.76 -4.21
C TYR A 205 -14.81 0.08 -3.24
N ALA A 206 -13.95 0.87 -2.62
CA ALA A 206 -13.20 0.46 -1.45
C ALA A 206 -14.08 0.59 -0.19
N TYR A 207 -14.05 -0.40 0.69
CA TYR A 207 -14.85 -0.35 1.91
C TYR A 207 -14.02 -0.62 3.15
N ARG A 208 -14.48 -0.02 4.25
CA ARG A 208 -13.93 -0.26 5.58
C ARG A 208 -15.04 -0.48 6.59
N LEU A 209 -14.89 -1.54 7.40
CA LEU A 209 -15.82 -1.90 8.45
C LEU A 209 -15.51 -1.10 9.72
N ASN A 210 -16.52 -0.50 10.34
CA ASN A 210 -16.34 0.11 11.64
C ASN A 210 -16.25 -0.99 12.71
N VAL A 211 -15.17 -0.99 13.48
CA VAL A 211 -14.79 -2.03 14.47
C VAL A 211 -15.91 -2.38 15.46
N ILE A 212 -16.86 -1.48 15.71
CA ILE A 212 -18.00 -1.73 16.63
C ILE A 212 -18.90 -2.86 16.11
N PHE A 213 -19.07 -2.98 14.80
CA PHE A 213 -19.88 -4.05 14.19
C PHE A 213 -19.12 -5.38 14.09
N PHE A 214 -17.81 -5.35 13.90
CA PHE A 214 -16.99 -6.56 13.86
C PHE A 214 -17.02 -7.32 15.19
N ASN A 215 -16.95 -6.64 16.32
CA ASN A 215 -17.07 -7.24 17.63
C ASN A 215 -18.47 -7.83 17.93
N LEU A 216 -19.53 -7.22 17.39
CA LEU A 216 -20.88 -7.78 17.50
C LEU A 216 -21.05 -9.06 16.66
N PHE A 217 -20.49 -9.10 15.46
CA PHE A 217 -20.56 -10.28 14.57
C PHE A 217 -19.72 -11.43 15.11
N PHE A 218 -18.51 -11.18 15.60
CA PHE A 218 -17.64 -12.20 16.20
C PHE A 218 -18.21 -12.73 17.53
N ASN A 219 -18.76 -11.88 18.36
CA ASN A 219 -19.43 -12.32 19.59
C ASN A 219 -20.72 -13.12 19.30
N CYS A 220 -21.49 -12.79 18.26
CA CYS A 220 -22.61 -13.62 17.84
C CYS A 220 -22.17 -14.97 17.25
N PHE A 221 -21.06 -15.02 16.50
CA PHE A 221 -20.57 -16.26 15.93
C PHE A 221 -19.99 -17.21 16.99
N TRP A 222 -19.38 -16.69 18.05
CA TRP A 222 -18.94 -17.48 19.22
C TRP A 222 -20.08 -17.98 20.09
N LEU A 223 -21.22 -17.29 20.08
CA LEU A 223 -22.43 -17.72 20.81
C LEU A 223 -23.24 -18.79 20.05
N ILE A 224 -23.03 -18.96 18.74
CA ILE A 224 -23.79 -19.89 17.90
C ILE A 224 -23.00 -21.18 17.56
N ALA A 225 -21.71 -21.22 17.84
CA ALA A 225 -20.90 -22.45 17.70
C ALA A 225 -20.70 -23.11 19.07
N PRO A 226 -21.51 -24.08 19.47
CA PRO A 226 -21.16 -24.93 20.60
C PRO A 226 -19.95 -25.76 20.20
N PHE A 227 -18.80 -25.46 20.75
CA PHE A 227 -17.62 -26.30 20.70
C PHE A 227 -17.98 -27.66 21.24
N ASN A 228 -18.20 -28.62 20.35
CA ASN A 228 -18.32 -30.02 20.71
C ASN A 228 -16.92 -30.49 21.14
N ARG A 229 -16.64 -30.36 22.47
CA ARG A 229 -15.57 -31.10 23.11
C ARG A 229 -16.13 -32.48 23.41
N TYR A 230 -15.83 -33.47 22.60
CA TYR A 230 -15.72 -34.89 22.93
C TYR A 230 -15.30 -35.64 21.66
N ALA A 231 -14.02 -35.95 21.56
CA ALA A 231 -13.42 -37.22 21.20
C ALA A 231 -11.90 -37.06 21.10
#